data_6907d7c0d79357bedaa46bd0b44bcf84
#
_entry.id   6907d7c0d79357bedaa46bd0b44bcf84
#
_cell.length_a   1.000
_cell.length_b   1.000
_cell.length_c   1.000
_cell.angle_alpha   90.00
_cell.angle_beta   90.00
_cell.angle_gamma   90.00
#
_symmetry.space_group_name_H-M   'P 1'
#
loop_
_entity.id
_entity.type
_entity.pdbx_description
1 polymer ?
#
loop_
_entity_poly.entity_id
_entity_poly.type
_entity_poly.pdbx_seq_one_letter_code
_entity_poly.pdbx_strand_id
1 'polypeptide(L)'
;MAALRNATPFSYRQDPAVPAFPDDKPIFIFDGYCVLCSGGATWLMRHDKKRIFRMSTAQSSLGAALYAHYGIDWDATYLLISNGLPYTKSGGYLHMCAVVGGWWKAVLILYLIPRALRDWGYEIIARNRYRWFGKVEYCQMIPDDLKVTLLDTAAEDAAQPQRSAGGMSFSDAENAAISARS
;
A
#
# COMPACT_ATOMS: atom_id res chain seq x y z
N MET A 1 -1.53 18.15 -12.18
CA MET A 1 -1.49 16.99 -11.29
C MET A 1 -2.80 17.02 -10.50
N ALA A 2 -3.68 16.03 -10.65
CA ALA A 2 -4.99 16.11 -10.02
C ALA A 2 -5.03 15.19 -8.82
N ALA A 3 -4.83 15.75 -7.62
CA ALA A 3 -5.31 15.18 -6.39
C ALA A 3 -6.82 14.88 -6.48
N LEU A 4 -7.35 14.11 -5.54
CA LEU A 4 -8.81 13.98 -5.44
C LEU A 4 -9.43 15.36 -5.35
N ARG A 5 -10.44 15.63 -6.19
CA ARG A 5 -11.14 16.90 -6.19
C ARG A 5 -11.74 17.09 -4.80
N ASN A 6 -11.48 18.26 -4.19
CA ASN A 6 -11.96 18.67 -2.87
C ASN A 6 -11.23 18.07 -1.64
N ALA A 7 -10.10 17.39 -1.78
CA ALA A 7 -9.33 16.99 -0.63
C ALA A 7 -8.58 18.17 -0.02
N THR A 8 -8.77 18.41 1.27
CA THR A 8 -7.99 19.39 2.05
C THR A 8 -6.63 18.77 2.39
N PRO A 9 -5.51 19.50 2.18
CA PRO A 9 -4.19 18.99 2.57
C PRO A 9 -4.15 18.63 4.05
N PHE A 10 -3.57 17.46 4.37
CA PHE A 10 -3.41 16.96 5.73
C PHE A 10 -4.71 16.77 6.52
N SER A 11 -5.86 16.59 5.85
CA SER A 11 -7.17 16.40 6.50
C SER A 11 -7.17 15.19 7.45
N TYR A 12 -6.43 14.14 7.14
CA TYR A 12 -6.31 12.93 7.96
C TYR A 12 -5.74 13.17 9.36
N ARG A 13 -4.97 14.25 9.56
CA ARG A 13 -4.44 14.62 10.90
C ARG A 13 -5.53 14.98 11.89
N GLN A 14 -6.70 15.39 11.41
CA GLN A 14 -7.85 15.77 12.23
C GLN A 14 -8.81 14.60 12.44
N ASP A 15 -8.58 13.48 11.82
CA ASP A 15 -9.41 12.28 11.93
C ASP A 15 -8.87 11.37 13.03
N PRO A 16 -9.60 11.23 14.17
CA PRO A 16 -9.16 10.38 15.27
C PRO A 16 -9.09 8.89 14.92
N ALA A 17 -9.74 8.47 13.84
CA ALA A 17 -9.67 7.09 13.34
C ALA A 17 -8.35 6.78 12.62
N VAL A 18 -7.59 7.80 12.21
CA VAL A 18 -6.31 7.62 11.53
C VAL A 18 -5.17 7.62 12.55
N PRO A 19 -4.43 6.51 12.72
CA PRO A 19 -3.28 6.46 13.61
C PRO A 19 -2.23 7.50 13.23
N ALA A 20 -1.56 8.09 14.21
CA ALA A 20 -0.46 9.00 13.95
C ALA A 20 0.71 8.26 13.29
N PHE A 21 1.23 8.82 12.21
CA PHE A 21 2.37 8.27 11.48
C PHE A 21 3.32 9.38 11.01
N PRO A 22 4.58 9.07 10.71
CA PRO A 22 5.50 10.05 10.16
C PRO A 22 5.06 10.42 8.74
N ASP A 23 4.63 11.68 8.52
CA ASP A 23 4.10 12.17 7.24
C ASP A 23 4.98 13.25 6.59
N ASP A 24 6.26 13.28 6.99
CA ASP A 24 7.33 14.12 6.43
C ASP A 24 7.67 13.76 4.98
N LYS A 25 7.28 12.55 4.54
CA LYS A 25 7.51 12.02 3.19
C LYS A 25 6.22 11.52 2.57
N PRO A 26 6.15 11.46 1.22
CA PRO A 26 5.03 10.80 0.55
C PRO A 26 4.87 9.37 1.03
N ILE A 27 3.62 8.95 1.27
CA ILE A 27 3.28 7.57 1.59
C ILE A 27 2.53 6.92 0.42
N PHE A 28 3.00 5.75 0.00
CA PHE A 28 2.38 4.93 -1.03
C PHE A 28 1.71 3.71 -0.39
N ILE A 29 0.39 3.63 -0.51
CA ILE A 29 -0.43 2.57 0.07
C ILE A 29 -0.98 1.72 -1.06
N PHE A 30 -0.68 0.43 -1.02
CA PHE A 30 -1.00 -0.52 -2.08
C PHE A 30 -1.66 -1.78 -1.54
N ASP A 31 -2.31 -2.52 -2.45
CA ASP A 31 -2.90 -3.81 -2.12
C ASP A 31 -1.81 -4.88 -1.98
N GLY A 32 -1.64 -5.37 -0.76
CA GLY A 32 -0.64 -6.38 -0.39
C GLY A 32 -0.94 -7.78 -0.94
N TYR A 33 -2.19 -8.08 -1.29
CA TYR A 33 -2.57 -9.38 -1.85
C TYR A 33 -2.41 -9.46 -3.37
N CYS A 34 -2.21 -8.35 -4.05
CA CYS A 34 -2.10 -8.30 -5.50
C CYS A 34 -0.64 -8.47 -5.95
N VAL A 35 -0.35 -9.49 -6.73
CA VAL A 35 1.00 -9.73 -7.29
C VAL A 35 1.54 -8.52 -8.05
N LEU A 36 0.70 -7.91 -8.90
CA LEU A 36 1.07 -6.71 -9.66
C LEU A 36 1.39 -5.53 -8.73
N CYS A 37 0.54 -5.30 -7.72
CA CYS A 37 0.69 -4.16 -6.81
C CYS A 37 1.91 -4.30 -5.93
N SER A 38 2.11 -5.48 -5.33
CA SER A 38 3.27 -5.79 -4.49
C SER A 38 4.57 -5.81 -5.29
N GLY A 39 4.53 -6.33 -6.52
CA GLY A 39 5.66 -6.28 -7.46
C GLY A 39 6.04 -4.85 -7.81
N GLY A 40 5.05 -4.00 -8.09
CA GLY A 40 5.24 -2.57 -8.34
C GLY A 40 5.81 -1.82 -7.14
N ALA A 41 5.31 -2.10 -5.94
CA ALA A 41 5.84 -1.54 -4.70
C ALA A 41 7.28 -1.96 -4.45
N THR A 42 7.59 -3.25 -4.57
CA THR A 42 8.96 -3.79 -4.45
C THR A 42 9.90 -3.15 -5.47
N TRP A 43 9.44 -3.01 -6.71
CA TRP A 43 10.20 -2.34 -7.75
C TRP A 43 10.49 -0.88 -7.38
N LEU A 44 9.49 -0.14 -6.90
CA LEU A 44 9.66 1.25 -6.44
C LEU A 44 10.67 1.33 -5.30
N MET A 45 10.55 0.48 -4.27
CA MET A 45 11.48 0.42 -3.15
C MET A 45 12.94 0.22 -3.59
N ARG A 46 13.17 -0.66 -4.57
CA ARG A 46 14.52 -0.92 -5.11
C ARG A 46 15.10 0.24 -5.89
N HIS A 47 14.26 1.04 -6.55
CA HIS A 47 14.69 2.17 -7.39
C HIS A 47 14.69 3.51 -6.65
N ASP A 48 13.95 3.63 -5.56
CA ASP A 48 13.96 4.81 -4.67
C ASP A 48 15.20 4.81 -3.76
N LYS A 49 16.38 4.99 -4.37
CA LYS A 49 17.66 5.02 -3.66
C LYS A 49 17.73 6.12 -2.60
N LYS A 50 16.93 7.16 -2.73
CA LYS A 50 16.87 8.30 -1.80
C LYS A 50 15.88 8.08 -0.67
N ARG A 51 15.15 6.95 -0.67
CA ARG A 51 14.09 6.63 0.30
C ARG A 51 13.11 7.80 0.45
N ILE A 52 12.64 8.31 -0.68
CA ILE A 52 11.68 9.42 -0.76
C ILE A 52 10.31 8.97 -0.26
N PHE A 53 9.92 7.73 -0.58
CA PHE A 53 8.60 7.20 -0.24
C PHE A 53 8.64 6.36 1.05
N ARG A 54 7.58 6.48 1.82
CA ARG A 54 7.17 5.48 2.80
C ARG A 54 6.14 4.58 2.17
N MET A 55 6.05 3.35 2.65
CA MET A 55 5.14 2.34 2.12
C MET A 55 4.23 1.85 3.23
N SER A 56 3.01 1.48 2.86
CA SER A 56 2.06 0.79 3.73
C SER A 56 1.16 -0.10 2.87
N THR A 57 0.52 -1.08 3.48
CA THR A 57 -0.49 -1.88 2.78
C THR A 57 -1.89 -1.36 3.06
N ALA A 58 -2.79 -1.61 2.13
CA ALA A 58 -4.22 -1.31 2.32
C ALA A 58 -4.83 -2.13 3.47
N GLN A 59 -4.22 -3.27 3.81
CA GLN A 59 -4.66 -4.19 4.83
C GLN A 59 -4.16 -3.83 6.24
N SER A 60 -3.19 -2.94 6.36
CA SER A 60 -2.72 -2.45 7.65
C SER A 60 -3.76 -1.55 8.33
N SER A 61 -3.63 -1.38 9.65
CA SER A 61 -4.50 -0.47 10.41
C SER A 61 -4.42 0.96 9.89
N LEU A 62 -3.21 1.43 9.55
CA LEU A 62 -2.98 2.75 8.96
C LEU A 62 -3.58 2.86 7.55
N GLY A 63 -3.32 1.87 6.69
CA GLY A 63 -3.84 1.85 5.33
C GLY A 63 -5.35 1.84 5.31
N ALA A 64 -5.99 0.94 6.06
CA ALA A 64 -7.45 0.86 6.16
C ALA A 64 -8.08 2.17 6.64
N ALA A 65 -7.50 2.81 7.67
CA ALA A 65 -7.98 4.10 8.18
C ALA A 65 -7.87 5.22 7.14
N LEU A 66 -6.76 5.29 6.40
CA LEU A 66 -6.56 6.29 5.35
C LEU A 66 -7.51 6.09 4.16
N TYR A 67 -7.77 4.85 3.74
CA TYR A 67 -8.77 4.56 2.70
C TYR A 67 -10.17 4.96 3.15
N ALA A 68 -10.55 4.65 4.40
CA ALA A 68 -11.83 5.04 4.98
C ALA A 68 -11.97 6.56 5.05
N HIS A 69 -10.92 7.28 5.53
CA HIS A 69 -10.90 8.73 5.62
C HIS A 69 -11.19 9.42 4.29
N TYR A 70 -10.59 8.93 3.20
CA TYR A 70 -10.79 9.50 1.87
C TYR A 70 -12.00 8.93 1.12
N GLY A 71 -12.73 7.98 1.70
CA GLY A 71 -13.86 7.32 1.05
C GLY A 71 -13.48 6.58 -0.23
N ILE A 72 -12.29 5.98 -0.26
CA ILE A 72 -11.76 5.25 -1.41
C ILE A 72 -11.88 3.76 -1.16
N ASP A 73 -12.36 3.04 -2.17
CA ASP A 73 -12.33 1.59 -2.13
C ASP A 73 -10.89 1.09 -2.40
N TRP A 74 -10.31 0.40 -1.41
CA TRP A 74 -8.93 -0.12 -1.49
C TRP A 74 -8.76 -1.15 -2.61
N ASP A 75 -9.84 -1.85 -2.99
CA ASP A 75 -9.84 -2.81 -4.11
C ASP A 75 -9.89 -2.11 -5.47
N ALA A 76 -10.33 -0.86 -5.54
CA ALA A 76 -10.43 -0.12 -6.80
C ALA A 76 -9.11 0.50 -7.24
N THR A 77 -8.26 0.94 -6.30
CA THR A 77 -7.04 1.67 -6.63
C THR A 77 -6.08 1.75 -5.44
N TYR A 78 -4.81 1.98 -5.70
CA TYR A 78 -3.85 2.38 -4.67
C TYR A 78 -4.08 3.83 -4.22
N LEU A 79 -3.50 4.19 -3.09
CA LEU A 79 -3.52 5.55 -2.54
C LEU A 79 -2.09 6.08 -2.37
N LEU A 80 -1.80 7.21 -2.98
CA LEU A 80 -0.56 7.95 -2.76
C LEU A 80 -0.90 9.27 -2.07
N ILE A 81 -0.34 9.51 -0.89
CA ILE A 81 -0.45 10.79 -0.22
C ILE A 81 0.89 11.52 -0.36
N SER A 82 0.86 12.70 -0.95
CA SER A 82 2.05 13.53 -1.16
C SER A 82 1.72 14.99 -0.80
N ASN A 83 2.53 15.59 0.06
CA ASN A 83 2.27 16.93 0.62
C ASN A 83 0.84 17.05 1.21
N GLY A 84 0.40 16.00 1.91
CA GLY A 84 -0.92 15.92 2.53
C GLY A 84 -2.10 15.73 1.57
N LEU A 85 -1.87 15.64 0.26
CA LEU A 85 -2.91 15.46 -0.75
C LEU A 85 -2.95 14.02 -1.26
N PRO A 86 -4.15 13.42 -1.42
CA PRO A 86 -4.33 12.08 -1.95
C PRO A 86 -4.33 12.07 -3.48
N TYR A 87 -3.62 11.12 -4.06
CA TYR A 87 -3.55 10.84 -5.49
C TYR A 87 -3.86 9.37 -5.76
N THR A 88 -4.59 9.11 -6.83
CA THR A 88 -5.01 7.76 -7.22
C THR A 88 -4.90 7.56 -8.73
N LYS A 89 -5.09 6.33 -9.19
CA LYS A 89 -5.17 5.96 -10.61
C LYS A 89 -3.98 6.47 -11.42
N SER A 90 -4.19 6.81 -12.69
CA SER A 90 -3.13 7.28 -13.58
C SER A 90 -2.43 8.56 -13.08
N GLY A 91 -3.19 9.45 -12.43
CA GLY A 91 -2.66 10.71 -11.90
C GLY A 91 -1.65 10.52 -10.79
N GLY A 92 -1.90 9.59 -9.86
CA GLY A 92 -0.98 9.23 -8.78
C GLY A 92 0.29 8.57 -9.31
N TYR A 93 0.18 7.68 -10.29
CA TYR A 93 1.34 7.03 -10.91
C TYR A 93 2.28 8.04 -11.57
N LEU A 94 1.73 8.97 -12.35
CA LEU A 94 2.53 10.02 -12.99
C LEU A 94 3.13 10.98 -11.96
N HIS A 95 2.42 11.29 -10.88
CA HIS A 95 2.96 12.09 -9.79
C HIS A 95 4.15 11.39 -9.12
N MET A 96 4.03 10.08 -8.85
CA MET A 96 5.11 9.26 -8.32
C MET A 96 6.34 9.28 -9.23
N CYS A 97 6.17 9.09 -10.55
CA CYS A 97 7.26 9.18 -11.52
C CYS A 97 7.93 10.56 -11.54
N ALA A 98 7.15 11.63 -11.37
CA ALA A 98 7.67 12.99 -11.28
C ALA A 98 8.54 13.20 -10.03
N VAL A 99 8.13 12.64 -8.89
CA VAL A 99 8.83 12.73 -7.59
C VAL A 99 10.11 11.91 -7.61
N VAL A 100 10.08 10.66 -8.11
CA VAL A 100 11.29 9.81 -8.28
C VAL A 100 12.32 10.51 -9.16
N GLY A 101 11.85 11.17 -10.22
CA GLY A 101 12.71 11.97 -11.10
C GLY A 101 13.58 11.14 -12.05
N GLY A 102 14.68 11.73 -12.52
CA GLY A 102 15.57 11.07 -13.47
C GLY A 102 14.88 10.76 -14.81
N TRP A 103 15.22 9.63 -15.42
CA TRP A 103 14.65 9.20 -16.69
C TRP A 103 13.16 8.83 -16.60
N TRP A 104 12.62 8.55 -15.38
CA TRP A 104 11.19 8.32 -15.13
C TRP A 104 10.32 9.51 -15.50
N LYS A 105 10.89 10.70 -15.57
CA LYS A 105 10.18 11.88 -16.08
C LYS A 105 9.73 11.72 -17.53
N ALA A 106 10.34 10.83 -18.31
CA ALA A 106 9.88 10.53 -19.67
C ALA A 106 8.44 9.98 -19.68
N VAL A 107 8.02 9.28 -18.61
CA VAL A 107 6.64 8.78 -18.47
C VAL A 107 5.62 9.92 -18.40
N LEU A 108 6.05 11.14 -18.06
CA LEU A 108 5.18 12.32 -18.01
C LEU A 108 4.66 12.73 -19.41
N ILE A 109 5.24 12.20 -20.49
CA ILE A 109 4.68 12.34 -21.85
C ILE A 109 3.24 11.82 -21.92
N LEU A 110 2.88 10.88 -21.05
CA LEU A 110 1.51 10.36 -20.94
C LEU A 110 0.50 11.45 -20.51
N TYR A 111 0.94 12.61 -20.00
CA TYR A 111 0.04 13.74 -19.76
C TYR A 111 -0.58 14.29 -21.05
N LEU A 112 0.00 14.03 -22.21
CA LEU A 112 -0.59 14.38 -23.50
C LEU A 112 -1.88 13.58 -23.79
N ILE A 113 -2.03 12.41 -23.16
CA ILE A 113 -3.24 11.60 -23.26
C ILE A 113 -4.30 12.17 -22.30
N PRO A 114 -5.54 12.41 -22.75
CA PRO A 114 -6.63 12.86 -21.89
C PRO A 114 -6.79 11.97 -20.65
N ARG A 115 -7.01 12.59 -19.48
CA ARG A 115 -7.10 11.89 -18.20
C ARG A 115 -8.14 10.75 -18.23
N ALA A 116 -9.31 11.00 -18.84
CA ALA A 116 -10.37 10.01 -18.93
C ALA A 116 -9.90 8.71 -19.62
N LEU A 117 -9.13 8.84 -20.71
CA LEU A 117 -8.61 7.68 -21.44
C LEU A 117 -7.54 6.93 -20.63
N ARG A 118 -6.65 7.66 -19.94
CA ARG A 118 -5.63 7.05 -19.05
C ARG A 118 -6.28 6.32 -17.87
N ASP A 119 -7.25 6.96 -17.22
CA ASP A 119 -7.96 6.38 -16.09
C ASP A 119 -8.80 5.18 -16.51
N TRP A 120 -9.42 5.19 -17.70
CA TRP A 120 -10.10 4.04 -18.28
C TRP A 120 -9.15 2.85 -18.49
N GLY A 121 -7.99 3.09 -19.09
CA GLY A 121 -6.96 2.04 -19.24
C GLY A 121 -6.48 1.49 -17.90
N TYR A 122 -6.27 2.36 -16.92
CA TYR A 122 -5.92 1.96 -15.55
C TYR A 122 -7.01 1.07 -14.93
N GLU A 123 -8.29 1.44 -15.06
CA GLU A 123 -9.41 0.68 -14.49
C GLU A 123 -9.56 -0.70 -15.10
N ILE A 124 -9.27 -0.87 -16.39
CA ILE A 124 -9.26 -2.20 -17.03
C ILE A 124 -8.23 -3.10 -16.35
N ILE A 125 -7.01 -2.60 -16.14
CA ILE A 125 -5.95 -3.35 -15.46
C ILE A 125 -6.35 -3.62 -14.00
N ALA A 126 -6.83 -2.61 -13.28
CA ALA A 126 -7.21 -2.73 -11.88
C ALA A 126 -8.30 -3.78 -11.66
N ARG A 127 -9.35 -3.79 -12.47
CA ARG A 127 -10.46 -4.77 -12.38
C ARG A 127 -10.03 -6.20 -12.70
N ASN A 128 -9.03 -6.37 -13.57
CA ASN A 128 -8.56 -7.68 -14.01
C ASN A 128 -7.28 -8.13 -13.33
N ARG A 129 -6.69 -7.33 -12.43
CA ARG A 129 -5.36 -7.57 -11.86
C ARG A 129 -5.21 -8.92 -11.17
N TYR A 130 -6.22 -9.36 -10.43
CA TYR A 130 -6.22 -10.67 -9.77
C TYR A 130 -6.35 -11.83 -10.74
N ARG A 131 -7.12 -11.65 -11.83
CA ARG A 131 -7.30 -12.67 -12.87
C ARG A 131 -6.05 -12.82 -13.73
N TRP A 132 -5.36 -11.72 -14.02
CA TRP A 132 -4.20 -11.72 -14.93
C TRP A 132 -2.91 -12.02 -14.21
N PHE A 133 -2.74 -11.52 -13.00
CA PHE A 133 -1.48 -11.59 -12.26
C PHE A 133 -1.56 -12.48 -11.01
N GLY A 134 -2.77 -12.81 -10.54
CA GLY A 134 -2.98 -13.65 -9.37
C GLY A 134 -2.97 -12.91 -8.04
N LYS A 135 -3.20 -13.69 -6.98
CA LYS A 135 -3.14 -13.25 -5.57
C LYS A 135 -1.98 -13.96 -4.87
N VAL A 136 -1.39 -13.28 -3.91
CA VAL A 136 -0.31 -13.81 -3.08
C VAL A 136 -0.42 -13.22 -1.68
N GLU A 137 0.08 -13.93 -0.67
CA GLU A 137 0.23 -13.33 0.65
C GLU A 137 1.41 -12.35 0.66
N TYR A 138 1.13 -11.15 1.12
CA TYR A 138 2.04 -10.01 1.15
C TYR A 138 3.43 -10.30 1.74
N CYS A 139 3.48 -11.05 2.87
CA CYS A 139 4.72 -11.35 3.56
C CYS A 139 5.76 -12.10 2.72
N GLN A 140 5.34 -12.75 1.62
CA GLN A 140 6.24 -13.58 0.79
C GLN A 140 6.94 -12.80 -0.33
N MET A 141 6.47 -11.60 -0.68
CA MET A 141 6.97 -10.87 -1.85
C MET A 141 7.94 -9.74 -1.54
N ILE A 142 7.97 -9.24 -0.30
CA ILE A 142 8.87 -8.15 0.05
C ILE A 142 10.11 -8.72 0.72
N PRO A 143 11.28 -8.50 0.11
CA PRO A 143 12.56 -8.86 0.72
C PRO A 143 12.73 -8.22 2.09
N ASP A 144 13.35 -8.93 3.03
CA ASP A 144 13.47 -8.47 4.42
C ASP A 144 14.24 -7.14 4.56
N ASP A 145 15.19 -6.89 3.66
CA ASP A 145 15.96 -5.64 3.60
C ASP A 145 15.10 -4.41 3.22
N LEU A 146 13.94 -4.64 2.60
CA LEU A 146 13.00 -3.59 2.19
C LEU A 146 11.85 -3.41 3.18
N LYS A 147 11.61 -4.37 4.08
CA LYS A 147 10.56 -4.28 5.11
C LYS A 147 10.70 -3.07 6.02
N VAL A 148 11.93 -2.59 6.25
CA VAL A 148 12.22 -1.37 7.03
C VAL A 148 11.55 -0.10 6.44
N THR A 149 11.19 -0.13 5.17
CA THR A 149 10.51 1.00 4.50
C THR A 149 8.99 0.98 4.73
N LEU A 150 8.48 -0.13 5.28
CA LEU A 150 7.07 -0.31 5.60
C LEU A 150 6.73 0.27 6.96
N LEU A 151 5.66 1.06 7.00
CA LEU A 151 5.14 1.60 8.26
C LEU A 151 4.35 0.54 9.05
N ASP A 152 3.87 -0.51 8.38
CA ASP A 152 3.00 -1.53 8.95
C ASP A 152 3.72 -2.36 10.02
N THR A 153 4.98 -2.73 9.78
CA THR A 153 5.78 -3.54 10.72
C THR A 153 6.10 -2.78 11.99
N ALA A 154 6.34 -1.48 11.92
CA ALA A 154 6.64 -0.65 13.09
C ALA A 154 5.40 -0.43 13.99
N ALA A 155 4.20 -0.39 13.41
CA ALA A 155 2.95 -0.24 14.16
C ALA A 155 2.46 -1.58 14.73
N GLU A 156 2.65 -2.68 14.03
CA GLU A 156 2.29 -4.03 14.51
C GLU A 156 3.23 -4.52 15.61
N ASP A 157 4.54 -4.27 15.50
CA ASP A 157 5.52 -4.58 16.54
C ASP A 157 5.29 -3.74 17.81
N ALA A 158 4.83 -2.49 17.67
CA ALA A 158 4.47 -1.63 18.80
C ALA A 158 3.12 -2.03 19.45
N ALA A 159 2.20 -2.61 18.65
CA ALA A 159 0.88 -3.06 19.14
C ALA A 159 0.87 -4.50 19.68
N GLN A 160 1.93 -5.31 19.44
CA GLN A 160 2.05 -6.69 19.91
C GLN A 160 3.33 -6.94 20.72
N PRO A 161 3.47 -6.38 21.94
CA PRO A 161 4.65 -6.67 22.75
C PRO A 161 4.71 -8.09 23.33
N GLN A 162 3.77 -9.01 23.05
CA GLN A 162 3.68 -10.30 23.76
C GLN A 162 3.26 -11.52 22.93
N ARG A 163 3.53 -11.61 21.65
CA ARG A 163 3.27 -12.87 20.91
C ARG A 163 4.49 -13.74 20.58
N SER A 164 5.67 -13.43 21.10
CA SER A 164 6.89 -14.23 20.90
C SER A 164 7.21 -15.23 22.01
N ALA A 165 6.28 -15.51 22.92
CA ALA A 165 6.47 -16.57 23.93
C ALA A 165 5.19 -17.40 24.05
N GLY A 166 5.04 -18.43 23.22
CA GLY A 166 3.96 -19.42 23.37
C GLY A 166 3.38 -19.93 22.07
N GLY A 167 4.22 -20.32 21.13
CA GLY A 167 3.78 -21.03 19.93
C GLY A 167 3.32 -22.45 20.27
N MET A 168 2.03 -22.63 20.52
CA MET A 168 1.42 -23.95 20.48
C MET A 168 1.23 -24.32 19.01
N SER A 169 2.00 -25.29 18.56
CA SER A 169 1.95 -25.82 17.18
C SER A 169 0.56 -26.38 16.90
N PHE A 170 0.08 -26.17 15.67
CA PHE A 170 -1.22 -26.73 15.21
C PHE A 170 -1.30 -28.26 15.34
N SER A 171 -0.14 -28.94 15.39
CA SER A 171 -0.04 -30.39 15.62
C SER A 171 -0.37 -30.80 17.05
N ASP A 172 -0.23 -29.91 18.05
CA ASP A 172 -0.47 -30.26 19.44
C ASP A 172 -1.97 -30.23 19.80
N ALA A 173 -2.75 -29.41 19.08
CA ALA A 173 -4.20 -29.36 19.24
C ALA A 173 -4.92 -30.59 18.65
N GLU A 174 -4.37 -31.17 17.59
CA GLU A 174 -4.94 -32.36 16.92
C GLU A 174 -4.67 -33.64 17.73
N ASN A 175 -3.49 -33.74 18.36
CA ASN A 175 -3.15 -34.86 19.23
C ASN A 175 -3.92 -34.86 20.57
N ALA A 176 -4.25 -33.71 21.11
CA ALA A 176 -5.08 -33.60 22.31
C ALA A 176 -6.54 -34.06 22.08
N ALA A 177 -7.07 -33.81 20.87
CA ALA A 177 -8.44 -34.23 20.51
C ALA A 177 -8.58 -35.75 20.29
N ILE A 178 -7.51 -36.42 19.90
CA ILE A 178 -7.51 -37.87 19.68
C ILE A 178 -7.39 -38.63 21.00
N SER A 179 -6.66 -38.12 22.00
CA SER A 179 -6.49 -38.74 23.31
C SER A 179 -7.72 -38.66 24.23
N ALA A 180 -8.68 -37.79 23.94
CA ALA A 180 -9.91 -37.62 24.72
C ALA A 180 -11.07 -38.53 24.26
N ARG A 181 -10.84 -39.39 23.26
CA ARG A 181 -11.84 -40.31 22.69
C ARG A 181 -11.50 -41.80 22.86
N SER A 182 -10.56 -42.18 23.76
CA SER A 182 -10.27 -43.55 24.13
C SER A 182 -10.72 -43.84 25.53
#